data_2f54ff3a7581b7d3e2e5dccacdd51c80
#
_entry.id   2f54ff3a7581b7d3e2e5dccacdd51c80
#
_cell.length_a   1.000
_cell.length_b   1.000
_cell.length_c   1.000
_cell.angle_alpha   90.00
_cell.angle_beta   90.00
_cell.angle_gamma   90.00
#
_symmetry.space_group_name_H-M   'P 1'
#
loop_
_entity.id
_entity.type
_entity.pdbx_description
1 polymer ?
#
loop_
_entity_poly.entity_id
_entity_poly.type
_entity_poly.pdbx_seq_one_letter_code
_entity_poly.pdbx_strand_id
1 'polypeptide(L)'
;MGPPPDFGDVQPPGCKGKIDFLFLIARNGTMKTEQEQLLASVPGFINTITASFPDFDTHIMVANPDGGWPGWVCEKPELCGQNGTCGENAKDYVCGPDTWLTVTECDETLGAGITFNAGPYATNKRCELHDGHRYITIPGEPDPAAAFDCIARVGSFGGDPPLGDALVAAVSPGLNGPEGCNAGFLRPDALLVVTLIMDNEDVKSKLK
;
A
#
# COMPACT_ATOMS: atom_id res chain seq x y z
N MET A 1 23.66 -28.08 -13.85
CA MET A 1 22.80 -27.40 -12.88
C MET A 1 23.30 -27.77 -11.50
N GLY A 2 23.71 -26.79 -10.70
CA GLY A 2 24.07 -27.04 -9.29
C GLY A 2 22.81 -27.40 -8.48
N PRO A 3 22.94 -28.02 -7.29
CA PRO A 3 21.81 -28.22 -6.42
C PRO A 3 21.20 -26.88 -6.06
N PRO A 4 19.87 -26.80 -5.81
CA PRO A 4 19.24 -25.57 -5.34
C PRO A 4 19.92 -25.09 -4.05
N PRO A 5 19.99 -23.78 -3.79
CA PRO A 5 20.57 -23.28 -2.55
C PRO A 5 19.78 -23.84 -1.37
N ASP A 6 20.52 -24.49 -0.47
CA ASP A 6 19.99 -24.94 0.82
C ASP A 6 19.93 -23.74 1.75
N PHE A 7 18.73 -23.26 2.05
CA PHE A 7 18.49 -22.17 3.00
C PHE A 7 18.48 -22.64 4.46
N GLY A 8 18.84 -23.91 4.70
CA GLY A 8 18.92 -24.54 6.02
C GLY A 8 17.54 -24.99 6.54
N ASP A 9 17.51 -26.17 7.11
CA ASP A 9 16.31 -26.79 7.72
C ASP A 9 15.85 -26.11 9.04
N VAL A 10 16.51 -25.05 9.47
CA VAL A 10 16.19 -24.36 10.73
C VAL A 10 15.44 -23.07 10.40
N GLN A 11 14.12 -23.13 10.45
CA GLN A 11 13.33 -21.90 10.54
C GLN A 11 13.86 -21.07 11.72
N PRO A 12 14.20 -19.78 11.51
CA PRO A 12 14.59 -18.91 12.61
C PRO A 12 13.50 -18.98 13.71
N PRO A 13 13.90 -19.03 14.99
CA PRO A 13 12.90 -18.97 16.07
C PRO A 13 12.07 -17.69 15.91
N GLY A 14 10.80 -17.82 15.59
CA GLY A 14 9.93 -16.68 15.32
C GLY A 14 9.14 -16.75 13.99
N CYS A 15 9.68 -17.34 12.95
CA CYS A 15 8.96 -17.50 11.67
C CYS A 15 8.12 -18.77 11.67
N LYS A 16 6.93 -18.74 12.24
CA LYS A 16 6.03 -19.89 12.36
C LYS A 16 5.09 -20.04 11.16
N GLY A 17 5.63 -19.99 9.94
CA GLY A 17 4.78 -20.02 8.75
C GLY A 17 3.97 -18.73 8.56
N LYS A 18 4.51 -17.58 8.98
CA LYS A 18 3.88 -16.27 8.84
C LYS A 18 4.82 -15.28 8.17
N ILE A 19 4.30 -14.53 7.20
CA ILE A 19 5.04 -13.48 6.50
C ILE A 19 4.17 -12.23 6.43
N ASP A 20 4.76 -11.08 6.78
CA ASP A 20 4.14 -9.75 6.64
C ASP A 20 4.91 -8.97 5.57
N PHE A 21 4.27 -8.71 4.42
CA PHE A 21 4.83 -7.88 3.36
C PHE A 21 4.36 -6.44 3.51
N LEU A 22 5.29 -5.52 3.67
CA LEU A 22 5.05 -4.09 3.74
C LEU A 22 5.60 -3.41 2.48
N PHE A 23 4.73 -2.79 1.71
CA PHE A 23 5.09 -1.98 0.56
C PHE A 23 4.95 -0.49 0.90
N LEU A 24 5.99 0.28 0.58
CA LEU A 24 5.94 1.74 0.56
C LEU A 24 6.20 2.20 -0.87
N ILE A 25 5.20 2.80 -1.48
CA ILE A 25 5.22 3.20 -2.88
C ILE A 25 5.13 4.72 -2.92
N ALA A 26 6.16 5.36 -3.47
CA ALA A 26 6.13 6.80 -3.71
C ALA A 26 5.03 7.17 -4.72
N ARG A 27 4.46 8.37 -4.56
CA ARG A 27 3.38 8.88 -5.43
C ARG A 27 3.68 10.24 -6.06
N ASN A 28 4.95 10.59 -6.20
CA ASN A 28 5.38 11.75 -6.98
C ASN A 28 5.05 11.57 -8.47
N GLY A 29 5.03 12.69 -9.21
CA GLY A 29 4.53 12.74 -10.59
C GLY A 29 5.24 11.82 -11.58
N THR A 30 6.46 11.40 -11.29
CA THR A 30 7.30 10.54 -12.14
C THR A 30 7.05 9.05 -11.97
N MET A 31 6.41 8.64 -10.86
CA MET A 31 6.21 7.24 -10.45
C MET A 31 5.20 6.43 -11.28
N LYS A 32 4.61 7.00 -12.33
CA LYS A 32 3.59 6.29 -13.14
C LYS A 32 4.12 4.98 -13.71
N THR A 33 5.29 5.03 -14.35
CA THR A 33 5.88 3.87 -15.04
C THR A 33 6.25 2.76 -14.05
N GLU A 34 6.81 3.13 -12.91
CA GLU A 34 7.20 2.22 -11.83
C GLU A 34 5.98 1.51 -11.23
N GLN A 35 4.90 2.25 -11.01
CA GLN A 35 3.64 1.67 -10.53
C GLN A 35 3.02 0.74 -11.57
N GLU A 36 3.00 1.11 -12.86
CA GLU A 36 2.51 0.24 -13.94
C GLU A 36 3.32 -1.07 -14.03
N GLN A 37 4.64 -1.01 -13.90
CA GLN A 37 5.51 -2.20 -13.89
C GLN A 37 5.29 -3.07 -12.66
N LEU A 38 5.16 -2.45 -11.47
CA LEU A 38 4.80 -3.16 -10.25
C LEU A 38 3.49 -3.94 -10.46
N LEU A 39 2.43 -3.24 -10.85
CA LEU A 39 1.10 -3.83 -11.02
C LEU A 39 1.08 -4.96 -12.06
N ALA A 40 1.85 -4.84 -13.13
CA ALA A 40 2.01 -5.91 -14.11
C ALA A 40 2.68 -7.17 -13.54
N SER A 41 3.51 -7.04 -12.48
CA SER A 41 4.21 -8.16 -11.83
C SER A 41 3.38 -8.83 -10.72
N VAL A 42 2.33 -8.17 -10.22
CA VAL A 42 1.54 -8.61 -9.07
C VAL A 42 0.95 -10.02 -9.21
N PRO A 43 0.31 -10.39 -10.33
CA PRO A 43 -0.24 -11.74 -10.46
C PRO A 43 0.81 -12.83 -10.29
N GLY A 44 2.02 -12.60 -10.85
CA GLY A 44 3.15 -13.51 -10.69
C GLY A 44 3.65 -13.58 -9.24
N PHE A 45 3.73 -12.44 -8.57
CA PHE A 45 4.10 -12.36 -7.15
C PHE A 45 3.13 -13.12 -6.26
N ILE A 46 1.83 -12.86 -6.38
CA ILE A 46 0.78 -13.54 -5.60
C ILE A 46 0.79 -15.06 -5.87
N ASN A 47 0.86 -15.46 -7.16
CA ASN A 47 0.94 -16.87 -7.53
C ASN A 47 2.18 -17.54 -6.94
N THR A 48 3.32 -16.86 -6.91
CA THR A 48 4.56 -17.40 -6.33
C THR A 48 4.41 -17.60 -4.83
N ILE A 49 3.85 -16.62 -4.10
CA ILE A 49 3.62 -16.74 -2.65
C ILE A 49 2.70 -17.92 -2.36
N THR A 50 1.54 -17.97 -3.00
CA THR A 50 0.54 -19.01 -2.75
C THR A 50 1.00 -20.42 -3.15
N ALA A 51 1.82 -20.52 -4.20
CA ALA A 51 2.36 -21.81 -4.64
C ALA A 51 3.58 -22.29 -3.82
N SER A 52 4.47 -21.35 -3.42
CA SER A 52 5.71 -21.67 -2.70
C SER A 52 5.51 -21.77 -1.19
N PHE A 53 4.50 -21.08 -0.66
CA PHE A 53 4.21 -21.02 0.77
C PHE A 53 2.72 -21.31 1.06
N PRO A 54 2.17 -22.46 0.59
CA PRO A 54 0.72 -22.74 0.67
C PRO A 54 0.19 -22.82 2.11
N ASP A 55 1.06 -23.15 3.06
CA ASP A 55 0.71 -23.28 4.49
C ASP A 55 1.06 -22.01 5.29
N PHE A 56 1.52 -20.95 4.62
CA PHE A 56 1.87 -19.72 5.30
C PHE A 56 0.66 -18.80 5.41
N ASP A 57 0.52 -18.22 6.58
CA ASP A 57 -0.38 -17.10 6.85
C ASP A 57 0.36 -15.81 6.45
N THR A 58 -0.12 -15.15 5.42
CA THR A 58 0.56 -14.00 4.82
C THR A 58 -0.31 -12.76 4.93
N HIS A 59 0.28 -11.67 5.42
CA HIS A 59 -0.30 -10.33 5.34
C HIS A 59 0.43 -9.50 4.30
N ILE A 60 -0.32 -8.67 3.53
CA ILE A 60 0.27 -7.75 2.55
C ILE A 60 -0.37 -6.37 2.73
N MET A 61 0.44 -5.38 3.04
CA MET A 61 0.00 -4.00 3.23
C MET A 61 0.76 -3.05 2.30
N VAL A 62 0.05 -2.08 1.75
CA VAL A 62 0.65 -0.88 1.13
C VAL A 62 0.41 0.27 2.09
N ALA A 63 1.48 0.90 2.58
CA ALA A 63 1.36 1.96 3.57
C ALA A 63 1.34 3.36 2.93
N ASN A 64 0.64 4.28 3.57
CA ASN A 64 0.56 5.68 3.16
C ASN A 64 1.94 6.35 3.26
N PRO A 65 2.51 6.81 2.14
CA PRO A 65 3.90 7.23 2.08
C PRO A 65 4.15 8.66 2.59
N ASP A 66 3.13 9.51 2.70
CA ASP A 66 3.30 10.94 2.98
C ASP A 66 2.32 11.51 4.03
N GLY A 67 1.41 10.71 4.56
CA GLY A 67 0.49 11.15 5.61
C GLY A 67 -0.59 12.12 5.13
N GLY A 68 -0.95 12.06 3.85
CA GLY A 68 -2.05 12.82 3.30
C GLY A 68 -2.97 11.96 2.45
N TRP A 69 -4.19 12.41 2.25
CA TRP A 69 -5.07 11.88 1.23
C TRP A 69 -4.90 12.73 -0.05
N PRO A 70 -4.56 12.13 -1.20
CA PRO A 70 -4.18 12.91 -2.40
C PRO A 70 -5.36 13.63 -3.07
N GLY A 71 -6.55 13.49 -2.55
CA GLY A 71 -7.76 14.11 -3.07
C GLY A 71 -7.94 15.60 -2.76
N TRP A 72 -6.94 16.28 -2.19
CA TRP A 72 -7.00 17.72 -1.88
C TRP A 72 -7.32 18.61 -3.10
N VAL A 73 -7.04 18.13 -4.31
CA VAL A 73 -7.41 18.82 -5.57
C VAL A 73 -8.94 18.96 -5.68
N CYS A 74 -9.69 18.05 -5.09
CA CYS A 74 -11.15 18.13 -5.04
C CYS A 74 -11.66 19.27 -4.16
N GLU A 75 -10.84 19.82 -3.23
CA GLU A 75 -11.16 21.02 -2.44
C GLU A 75 -11.14 22.30 -3.27
N LYS A 76 -10.59 22.21 -4.47
CA LYS A 76 -10.42 23.36 -5.38
C LYS A 76 -11.18 23.08 -6.67
N PRO A 77 -12.50 23.32 -6.66
CA PRO A 77 -13.35 23.05 -7.83
C PRO A 77 -12.88 23.75 -9.10
N GLU A 78 -12.15 24.86 -8.98
CA GLU A 78 -11.55 25.57 -10.09
C GLU A 78 -10.44 24.80 -10.83
N LEU A 79 -9.84 23.81 -10.18
CA LEU A 79 -8.86 22.90 -10.78
C LEU A 79 -9.51 21.68 -11.45
N CYS A 80 -10.80 21.47 -11.21
CA CYS A 80 -11.59 20.40 -11.78
C CYS A 80 -12.42 20.92 -12.95
N GLY A 81 -12.56 20.15 -14.01
CA GLY A 81 -13.45 20.48 -15.12
C GLY A 81 -14.91 20.55 -14.70
N GLN A 82 -15.78 21.07 -15.59
CA GLN A 82 -17.23 21.26 -15.32
C GLN A 82 -17.98 20.01 -14.90
N ASN A 83 -17.40 18.82 -15.09
CA ASN A 83 -17.98 17.53 -14.72
C ASN A 83 -17.41 16.97 -13.41
N GLY A 84 -16.72 17.77 -12.59
CA GLY A 84 -16.09 17.32 -11.35
C GLY A 84 -14.88 16.43 -11.56
N THR A 85 -14.27 16.44 -12.75
CA THR A 85 -13.09 15.63 -13.09
C THR A 85 -11.85 16.51 -13.16
N CYS A 86 -10.73 16.06 -12.61
CA CYS A 86 -9.50 16.82 -12.45
C CYS A 86 -8.31 16.26 -13.25
N GLY A 87 -7.59 17.14 -13.97
CA GLY A 87 -6.35 16.83 -14.68
C GLY A 87 -6.52 16.18 -16.07
N GLU A 88 -5.41 15.91 -16.75
CA GLU A 88 -5.41 15.33 -18.10
C GLU A 88 -5.96 13.89 -18.17
N ASN A 89 -5.94 13.16 -17.04
CA ASN A 89 -6.54 11.83 -16.88
C ASN A 89 -7.84 11.89 -16.04
N ALA A 90 -8.51 12.99 -16.14
CA ALA A 90 -9.67 13.38 -15.37
C ALA A 90 -10.86 12.42 -15.47
N LYS A 91 -10.94 11.57 -16.48
CA LYS A 91 -12.02 10.57 -16.63
C LYS A 91 -12.07 9.55 -15.49
N ASP A 92 -10.94 9.36 -14.77
CA ASP A 92 -10.81 8.38 -13.72
C ASP A 92 -10.81 9.02 -12.31
N TYR A 93 -10.88 10.36 -12.22
CA TYR A 93 -10.82 11.09 -10.97
C TYR A 93 -12.08 11.92 -10.74
N VAL A 94 -12.99 11.38 -9.97
CA VAL A 94 -14.27 12.02 -9.68
C VAL A 94 -14.21 12.75 -8.35
N CYS A 95 -14.29 14.08 -8.40
CA CYS A 95 -14.50 14.92 -7.23
C CYS A 95 -16.00 15.06 -6.96
N GLY A 96 -16.46 14.61 -5.81
CA GLY A 96 -17.86 14.76 -5.43
C GLY A 96 -18.00 14.84 -3.91
N PRO A 97 -19.11 15.39 -3.39
CA PRO A 97 -19.34 15.47 -1.96
C PRO A 97 -19.30 14.11 -1.28
N ASP A 98 -19.75 13.06 -1.95
CA ASP A 98 -19.74 11.70 -1.42
C ASP A 98 -18.32 11.14 -1.23
N THR A 99 -17.34 11.61 -2.01
CA THR A 99 -15.94 11.19 -1.90
C THR A 99 -15.32 11.64 -0.58
N TRP A 100 -15.60 12.87 -0.13
CA TRP A 100 -15.07 13.44 1.11
C TRP A 100 -15.63 12.79 2.36
N LEU A 101 -16.94 12.46 2.34
CA LEU A 101 -17.62 11.89 3.49
C LEU A 101 -17.13 10.48 3.84
N THR A 102 -16.33 9.87 2.95
CA THR A 102 -15.80 8.52 3.16
C THR A 102 -14.33 8.50 3.57
N VAL A 103 -13.61 9.63 3.52
CA VAL A 103 -12.22 9.72 3.99
C VAL A 103 -12.19 9.61 5.51
N THR A 104 -11.35 8.73 6.01
CA THR A 104 -11.16 8.50 7.44
C THR A 104 -9.81 9.05 7.88
N GLU A 105 -9.61 9.25 9.19
CA GLU A 105 -8.33 9.65 9.77
C GLU A 105 -7.18 8.71 9.33
N CYS A 106 -7.46 7.42 9.24
CA CYS A 106 -6.48 6.43 8.79
C CYS A 106 -6.08 6.60 7.31
N ASP A 107 -6.94 7.18 6.47
CA ASP A 107 -6.59 7.45 5.07
C ASP A 107 -5.59 8.61 4.94
N GLU A 108 -5.51 9.48 5.97
CA GLU A 108 -4.61 10.63 6.06
C GLU A 108 -3.43 10.41 7.01
N THR A 109 -3.30 9.21 7.57
CA THR A 109 -2.26 8.90 8.55
C THR A 109 -1.02 8.31 7.87
N LEU A 110 0.15 8.94 8.11
CA LEU A 110 1.45 8.45 7.64
C LEU A 110 1.71 7.02 8.12
N GLY A 111 2.06 6.13 7.19
CA GLY A 111 2.33 4.73 7.51
C GLY A 111 1.11 3.84 7.74
N ALA A 112 -0.11 4.40 7.72
CA ALA A 112 -1.31 3.58 7.77
C ALA A 112 -1.53 2.82 6.45
N GLY A 113 -2.10 1.62 6.53
CA GLY A 113 -2.44 0.83 5.35
C GLY A 113 -3.42 1.57 4.44
N ILE A 114 -3.13 1.59 3.15
CA ILE A 114 -3.95 2.27 2.15
C ILE A 114 -5.16 1.42 1.79
N THR A 115 -6.36 1.99 1.88
CA THR A 115 -7.59 1.41 1.34
C THR A 115 -8.36 2.38 0.45
N PHE A 116 -7.93 3.65 0.40
CA PHE A 116 -8.57 4.64 -0.44
C PHE A 116 -7.53 5.63 -0.96
N ASN A 117 -7.29 5.58 -2.26
CA ASN A 117 -6.45 6.54 -2.98
C ASN A 117 -7.28 7.31 -4.00
N ALA A 118 -6.90 8.56 -4.22
CA ALA A 118 -7.52 9.41 -5.21
C ALA A 118 -6.47 10.17 -6.03
N GLY A 119 -6.81 10.57 -7.24
CA GLY A 119 -5.97 11.35 -8.11
C GLY A 119 -5.59 10.64 -9.41
N PRO A 120 -4.74 11.27 -10.24
CA PRO A 120 -4.26 10.68 -11.48
C PRO A 120 -3.57 9.33 -11.23
N TYR A 121 -3.96 8.31 -11.98
CA TYR A 121 -3.47 6.92 -11.91
C TYR A 121 -3.75 6.19 -10.58
N ALA A 122 -4.46 6.81 -9.63
CA ALA A 122 -4.95 6.16 -8.43
C ALA A 122 -6.16 5.27 -8.71
N THR A 123 -6.53 4.46 -7.75
CA THR A 123 -7.74 3.60 -7.84
C THR A 123 -9.03 4.41 -7.88
N ASN A 124 -9.08 5.59 -7.25
CA ASN A 124 -10.22 6.50 -7.17
C ASN A 124 -11.50 5.86 -6.57
N LYS A 125 -11.34 4.85 -5.75
CA LYS A 125 -12.41 4.18 -5.01
C LYS A 125 -11.84 3.57 -3.74
N ARG A 126 -12.72 3.27 -2.78
CA ARG A 126 -12.35 2.48 -1.62
C ARG A 126 -12.12 1.01 -2.01
N CYS A 127 -11.02 0.45 -1.57
CA CYS A 127 -10.70 -0.96 -1.71
C CYS A 127 -11.29 -1.70 -0.51
N GLU A 128 -12.27 -2.54 -0.77
CA GLU A 128 -12.87 -3.39 0.24
C GLU A 128 -11.98 -4.62 0.43
N LEU A 129 -11.30 -4.72 1.56
CA LEU A 129 -10.46 -5.85 1.91
C LEU A 129 -11.18 -6.77 2.91
N HIS A 130 -10.79 -8.03 2.94
CA HIS A 130 -11.39 -9.05 3.81
C HIS A 130 -11.42 -8.57 5.27
N ASP A 131 -12.53 -8.80 5.94
CA ASP A 131 -12.82 -8.41 7.34
C ASP A 131 -12.63 -6.91 7.65
N GLY A 132 -12.60 -6.04 6.64
CA GLY A 132 -12.41 -4.60 6.81
C GLY A 132 -11.00 -4.22 7.25
N HIS A 133 -10.02 -5.11 7.10
CA HIS A 133 -8.62 -4.82 7.37
C HIS A 133 -8.07 -3.75 6.42
N ARG A 134 -6.96 -3.14 6.79
CA ARG A 134 -6.19 -2.26 5.92
C ARG A 134 -4.98 -2.97 5.28
N TYR A 135 -5.04 -4.27 5.23
CA TYR A 135 -4.06 -5.17 4.62
C TYR A 135 -4.76 -6.43 4.10
N ILE A 136 -4.16 -7.08 3.14
CA ILE A 136 -4.63 -8.33 2.55
C ILE A 136 -4.21 -9.48 3.46
N THR A 137 -5.09 -10.45 3.66
CA THR A 137 -4.79 -11.72 4.36
C THR A 137 -4.84 -12.89 3.40
N ILE A 138 -3.84 -13.77 3.44
CA ILE A 138 -3.80 -15.02 2.69
C ILE A 138 -3.52 -16.17 3.68
N PRO A 139 -4.42 -17.13 3.83
CA PRO A 139 -5.76 -17.23 3.24
C PRO A 139 -6.77 -16.25 3.86
N GLY A 140 -7.75 -15.86 3.10
CA GLY A 140 -8.83 -14.95 3.57
C GLY A 140 -9.35 -14.10 2.44
N GLU A 141 -8.47 -13.34 1.77
CA GLU A 141 -8.85 -12.52 0.63
C GLU A 141 -9.27 -13.39 -0.56
N PRO A 142 -10.49 -13.23 -1.10
CA PRO A 142 -10.98 -14.05 -2.21
C PRO A 142 -10.17 -13.88 -3.50
N ASP A 143 -9.69 -12.66 -3.78
CA ASP A 143 -8.84 -12.32 -4.92
C ASP A 143 -7.69 -11.41 -4.47
N PRO A 144 -6.61 -11.98 -3.91
CA PRO A 144 -5.49 -11.19 -3.41
C PRO A 144 -4.80 -10.35 -4.49
N ALA A 145 -4.83 -10.79 -5.75
CA ALA A 145 -4.22 -10.05 -6.85
C ALA A 145 -5.02 -8.78 -7.18
N ALA A 146 -6.35 -8.89 -7.26
CA ALA A 146 -7.22 -7.73 -7.47
C ALA A 146 -7.21 -6.78 -6.26
N ALA A 147 -7.16 -7.32 -5.04
CA ALA A 147 -7.02 -6.54 -3.82
C ALA A 147 -5.71 -5.74 -3.81
N PHE A 148 -4.58 -6.38 -4.16
CA PHE A 148 -3.29 -5.69 -4.25
C PHE A 148 -3.29 -4.64 -5.37
N ASP A 149 -3.81 -4.96 -6.56
CA ASP A 149 -3.93 -3.96 -7.65
C ASP A 149 -4.72 -2.74 -7.17
N CYS A 150 -5.76 -2.93 -6.38
CA CYS A 150 -6.57 -1.85 -5.83
C CYS A 150 -5.76 -0.95 -4.87
N ILE A 151 -5.09 -1.50 -3.86
CA ILE A 151 -4.38 -0.72 -2.84
C ILE A 151 -3.04 -0.16 -3.33
N ALA A 152 -2.40 -0.81 -4.31
CA ALA A 152 -1.10 -0.42 -4.84
C ALA A 152 -1.16 0.67 -5.93
N ARG A 153 -2.36 0.98 -6.46
CA ARG A 153 -2.57 2.15 -7.32
C ARG A 153 -2.63 3.41 -6.48
N VAL A 154 -1.48 3.83 -5.95
CA VAL A 154 -1.40 4.97 -5.03
C VAL A 154 -1.52 6.33 -5.74
N GLY A 155 -1.45 6.33 -7.07
CA GLY A 155 -1.50 7.54 -7.89
C GLY A 155 -0.12 8.16 -8.12
N SER A 156 -0.11 9.19 -8.98
CA SER A 156 1.10 9.92 -9.34
C SER A 156 0.94 11.43 -9.08
N PHE A 157 0.28 11.78 -8.00
CA PHE A 157 0.01 13.16 -7.63
C PHE A 157 0.44 13.44 -6.19
N GLY A 158 1.68 13.86 -6.03
CA GLY A 158 2.27 14.17 -4.74
C GLY A 158 3.67 14.78 -4.91
N GLY A 159 4.25 15.23 -3.81
CA GLY A 159 5.68 15.56 -3.74
C GLY A 159 6.49 14.31 -3.41
N ASP A 160 7.82 14.47 -3.26
CA ASP A 160 8.67 13.39 -2.78
C ASP A 160 8.28 13.01 -1.35
N PRO A 161 7.83 11.78 -1.11
CA PRO A 161 7.38 11.37 0.21
C PRO A 161 8.57 11.03 1.12
N PRO A 162 8.44 11.21 2.46
CA PRO A 162 9.44 10.75 3.42
C PRO A 162 9.27 9.25 3.70
N LEU A 163 9.69 8.39 2.77
CA LEU A 163 9.44 6.94 2.86
C LEU A 163 10.07 6.30 4.11
N GLY A 164 11.22 6.80 4.57
CA GLY A 164 11.83 6.33 5.81
C GLY A 164 10.96 6.64 7.04
N ASP A 165 10.42 7.85 7.13
CA ASP A 165 9.49 8.21 8.21
C ASP A 165 8.19 7.40 8.12
N ALA A 166 7.68 7.16 6.90
CA ALA A 166 6.50 6.31 6.67
C ALA A 166 6.74 4.86 7.09
N LEU A 167 7.94 4.31 6.83
CA LEU A 167 8.33 2.98 7.30
C LEU A 167 8.30 2.90 8.83
N VAL A 168 8.94 3.86 9.50
CA VAL A 168 8.97 3.88 10.98
C VAL A 168 7.55 4.01 11.56
N ALA A 169 6.72 4.85 10.96
CA ALA A 169 5.32 4.98 11.37
C ALA A 169 4.55 3.67 11.16
N ALA A 170 4.69 3.04 9.98
CA ALA A 170 3.97 1.81 9.62
C ALA A 170 4.24 0.65 10.59
N VAL A 171 5.47 0.55 11.12
CA VAL A 171 5.83 -0.49 12.09
C VAL A 171 5.71 -0.06 13.55
N SER A 172 5.22 1.16 13.81
CA SER A 172 5.11 1.69 15.17
C SER A 172 4.04 0.94 15.99
N PRO A 173 4.25 0.81 17.33
CA PRO A 173 3.23 0.25 18.21
C PRO A 173 1.91 1.03 18.18
N GLY A 174 1.95 2.34 17.92
CA GLY A 174 0.76 3.18 17.83
C GLY A 174 -0.17 2.77 16.68
N LEU A 175 0.38 2.49 15.49
CA LEU A 175 -0.42 2.06 14.36
C LEU A 175 -0.79 0.57 14.40
N ASN A 176 0.02 -0.28 15.02
CA ASN A 176 -0.21 -1.73 15.06
C ASN A 176 -0.91 -2.21 16.34
N GLY A 177 -1.17 -1.31 17.30
CA GLY A 177 -1.95 -1.61 18.49
C GLY A 177 -3.43 -1.87 18.18
N PRO A 178 -4.22 -2.38 19.15
CA PRO A 178 -5.61 -2.78 18.91
C PRO A 178 -6.52 -1.70 18.32
N GLU A 179 -6.26 -0.43 18.65
CA GLU A 179 -7.03 0.73 18.16
C GLU A 179 -6.30 1.47 17.01
N GLY A 180 -5.15 0.95 16.55
CA GLY A 180 -4.35 1.57 15.51
C GLY A 180 -4.88 1.25 14.11
N CYS A 181 -4.54 2.12 13.14
CA CYS A 181 -4.97 1.95 11.75
C CYS A 181 -4.49 0.63 11.11
N ASN A 182 -3.37 0.08 11.57
CA ASN A 182 -2.78 -1.16 11.08
C ASN A 182 -3.02 -2.34 12.04
N ALA A 183 -4.03 -2.26 12.91
CA ALA A 183 -4.27 -3.27 13.93
C ALA A 183 -4.26 -4.69 13.35
N GLY A 184 -3.39 -5.55 13.90
CA GLY A 184 -3.25 -6.95 13.48
C GLY A 184 -2.34 -7.19 12.27
N PHE A 185 -1.84 -6.15 11.59
CA PHE A 185 -0.93 -6.32 10.44
C PHE A 185 0.41 -6.89 10.88
N LEU A 186 1.14 -6.18 11.75
CA LEU A 186 2.48 -6.57 12.17
C LEU A 186 2.42 -7.61 13.28
N ARG A 187 2.93 -8.80 12.99
CA ARG A 187 2.89 -9.93 13.91
C ARG A 187 4.28 -10.23 14.47
N PRO A 188 4.43 -10.41 15.81
CA PRO A 188 5.74 -10.59 16.44
C PRO A 188 6.42 -11.92 16.06
N ASP A 189 5.65 -12.89 15.54
CA ASP A 189 6.13 -14.20 15.12
C ASP A 189 6.14 -14.39 13.59
N ALA A 190 6.01 -13.31 12.82
CA ALA A 190 6.10 -13.30 11.36
C ALA A 190 7.45 -12.76 10.88
N LEU A 191 7.84 -13.18 9.68
CA LEU A 191 8.92 -12.53 8.94
C LEU A 191 8.38 -11.24 8.32
N LEU A 192 8.94 -10.09 8.68
CA LEU A 192 8.63 -8.83 8.00
C LEU A 192 9.52 -8.65 6.76
N VAL A 193 8.89 -8.49 5.60
CA VAL A 193 9.54 -8.16 4.33
C VAL A 193 9.13 -6.75 3.90
N VAL A 194 10.08 -5.84 3.80
CA VAL A 194 9.84 -4.44 3.42
C VAL A 194 10.29 -4.20 1.99
N THR A 195 9.41 -3.60 1.18
CA THR A 195 9.71 -3.19 -0.19
C THR A 195 9.46 -1.69 -0.36
N LEU A 196 10.52 -0.95 -0.73
CA LEU A 196 10.47 0.47 -1.04
C LEU A 196 10.48 0.63 -2.56
N ILE A 197 9.52 1.37 -3.11
CA ILE A 197 9.40 1.65 -4.54
C ILE A 197 9.38 3.16 -4.74
N MET A 198 10.47 3.67 -5.31
CA MET A 198 10.69 5.09 -5.53
C MET A 198 11.66 5.28 -6.69
N ASP A 199 11.55 6.41 -7.37
CA ASP A 199 12.42 6.81 -8.48
C ASP A 199 13.40 7.93 -8.09
N ASN A 200 13.24 8.53 -6.91
CA ASN A 200 14.07 9.60 -6.36
C ASN A 200 14.67 9.21 -5.00
N GLU A 201 15.70 9.94 -4.57
CA GLU A 201 16.24 9.80 -3.22
C GLU A 201 15.24 10.28 -2.16
N ASP A 202 15.18 9.60 -1.02
CA ASP A 202 14.41 10.03 0.15
C ASP A 202 15.12 11.17 0.89
N VAL A 203 15.03 12.38 0.32
CA VAL A 203 15.65 13.58 0.87
C VAL A 203 14.82 14.24 1.98
N LYS A 204 13.57 13.82 2.16
CA LYS A 204 12.63 14.43 3.12
C LYS A 204 12.51 13.66 4.42
N SER A 205 12.96 12.42 4.47
CA SER A 205 12.96 11.65 5.72
C SER A 205 13.83 12.34 6.78
N LYS A 206 13.32 12.39 8.00
CA LYS A 206 14.05 12.89 9.18
C LYS A 206 14.98 11.84 9.77
N LEU A 207 14.89 10.61 9.29
CA LEU A 207 15.82 9.55 9.65
C LEU A 207 17.18 9.87 9.05
N LYS A 208 18.18 10.08 9.88
CA LYS A 208 19.58 10.27 9.50
C LYS A 208 20.41 9.11 9.98
#